data_f61adecc854b6c12673a98f69de5aa75
#
_entry.id   f61adecc854b6c12673a98f69de5aa75
#
_cell.length_a   1.000
_cell.length_b   1.000
_cell.length_c   1.000
_cell.angle_alpha   90.00
_cell.angle_beta   90.00
_cell.angle_gamma   90.00
#
_symmetry.space_group_name_H-M   'P 1'
#
loop_
_entity.id
_entity.type
_entity.pdbx_description
1 polymer ?
#
loop_
_entity_poly.entity_id
_entity_poly.type
_entity_poly.pdbx_seq_one_letter_code
_entity_poly.pdbx_strand_id
1 'polypeptide(L)'
;MLKKIFFTFLLFSLIKSHFGQCDSTIIQGDFSIYNDTVLSGTYYVLGEFKIVDGATVHVSHYSTNSCGNLKIYADQIRIDGDIDASFAGFTGGSGGLKGTLVSSSTGHSSGLTSCSGSSSPGQIEVEGGFGGLAGNGPGGGMEGKNGRTGSGSKQHCGSPDEAGVIAGASGGSAGGGGSYGGLGSQGGYGGDGSGSFSESNMDIAQDFAVNAGFAKSGGDGGVIYGTNTGMDINLGSGGGGAGGGGRSYDTGNDGGSGGEGGGMVYLNALTDSLIVTGDISVNGATGDAGGWGGNGGIGQNSSSGCCSDPCQDCGEKTFSCGAGGGGGAGGGSGGGIILICEGINYITGTFNSNGGNGGFGASGGFGASCSYNAPWGCGGDQSISTYSGSTGNFGGAGSGGRIKFFASDCIGNIILPNSVDLNGGTGSSNGSQGYFHMSTDLPCNIVTPPPPPPTGMEEDLAGNIAISPNPAFDFLNIDISRLNKQFLFGSYMSIMDVMGKVVYTQILTDASVNTVNIDVSTFAPGIYVLNLSSNNKNHKIKFLKK
;
A
#
# COMPACT_ATOMS: atom_id res chain seq x y z
N MET A 1 -37.07 -8.15 -31.96
CA MET A 1 -35.95 -8.80 -31.30
C MET A 1 -34.58 -8.46 -31.93
N LEU A 2 -34.43 -8.43 -33.26
CA LEU A 2 -33.11 -8.14 -33.90
C LEU A 2 -32.54 -6.71 -33.67
N LYS A 3 -33.38 -5.68 -33.45
CA LYS A 3 -32.92 -4.30 -33.22
C LYS A 3 -32.28 -4.08 -31.85
N LYS A 4 -32.67 -4.82 -30.81
CA LYS A 4 -32.07 -4.71 -29.46
C LYS A 4 -30.67 -5.33 -29.39
N ILE A 5 -30.42 -6.43 -30.12
CA ILE A 5 -29.12 -7.12 -30.12
C ILE A 5 -28.04 -6.26 -30.81
N PHE A 6 -28.39 -5.49 -31.84
CA PHE A 6 -27.43 -4.64 -32.56
C PHE A 6 -26.98 -3.42 -31.76
N PHE A 7 -27.83 -2.89 -30.88
CA PHE A 7 -27.48 -1.74 -30.02
C PHE A 7 -26.53 -2.13 -28.88
N THR A 8 -26.71 -3.33 -28.32
CA THR A 8 -25.83 -3.86 -27.26
C THR A 8 -24.41 -4.15 -27.79
N PHE A 9 -24.26 -4.61 -29.03
CA PHE A 9 -22.95 -4.89 -29.64
C PHE A 9 -22.19 -3.62 -30.07
N LEU A 10 -22.90 -2.56 -30.45
CA LEU A 10 -22.29 -1.28 -30.84
C LEU A 10 -21.76 -0.50 -29.63
N LEU A 11 -22.40 -0.63 -28.45
CA LEU A 11 -21.94 0.01 -27.22
C LEU A 11 -20.64 -0.65 -26.71
N PHE A 12 -20.47 -1.97 -26.90
CA PHE A 12 -19.28 -2.69 -26.49
C PHE A 12 -18.01 -2.32 -27.30
N SER A 13 -18.15 -1.83 -28.54
CA SER A 13 -17.01 -1.42 -29.38
C SER A 13 -16.51 0.00 -29.07
N LEU A 14 -17.32 0.83 -28.42
CA LEU A 14 -16.95 2.21 -28.01
C LEU A 14 -16.28 2.27 -26.64
N ILE A 15 -16.38 1.21 -25.83
CA ILE A 15 -15.83 1.18 -24.46
C ILE A 15 -14.30 0.94 -24.44
N LYS A 16 -13.66 0.57 -25.55
CA LYS A 16 -12.23 0.16 -25.57
C LYS A 16 -11.19 1.27 -25.57
N SER A 17 -11.52 2.55 -25.48
CA SER A 17 -10.52 3.60 -25.66
C SER A 17 -10.41 4.71 -24.58
N HIS A 18 -11.09 4.59 -23.42
CA HIS A 18 -11.04 5.67 -22.40
C HIS A 18 -10.99 5.17 -20.94
N PHE A 19 -10.35 4.05 -20.65
CA PHE A 19 -10.15 3.60 -19.28
C PHE A 19 -8.83 4.14 -18.72
N GLY A 20 -8.82 5.40 -18.30
CA GLY A 20 -7.66 6.06 -17.71
C GLY A 20 -7.98 7.19 -16.73
N GLN A 21 -9.26 7.47 -16.50
CA GLN A 21 -9.69 8.50 -15.53
C GLN A 21 -10.83 7.95 -14.68
N CYS A 22 -10.94 8.43 -13.43
CA CYS A 22 -12.06 8.13 -12.52
C CYS A 22 -13.35 8.82 -12.98
N ASP A 23 -13.69 8.68 -14.25
CA ASP A 23 -14.80 9.35 -14.88
C ASP A 23 -16.15 8.72 -14.50
N SER A 24 -17.19 9.54 -14.52
CA SER A 24 -18.54 9.08 -14.36
C SER A 24 -19.15 8.69 -15.71
N THR A 25 -19.82 7.56 -15.75
CA THR A 25 -20.54 7.06 -16.93
C THR A 25 -22.04 7.10 -16.68
N ILE A 26 -22.80 7.64 -17.64
CA ILE A 26 -24.25 7.65 -17.59
C ILE A 26 -24.80 6.62 -18.55
N ILE A 27 -25.70 5.76 -18.08
CA ILE A 27 -26.35 4.72 -18.85
C ILE A 27 -27.84 5.00 -18.89
N GLN A 28 -28.37 5.20 -20.11
CA GLN A 28 -29.79 5.42 -20.35
C GLN A 28 -30.52 4.07 -20.38
N GLY A 29 -31.36 3.81 -19.36
CA GLY A 29 -32.07 2.55 -19.18
C GLY A 29 -31.27 1.50 -18.40
N ASP A 30 -31.69 0.25 -18.50
CA ASP A 30 -31.15 -0.85 -17.72
C ASP A 30 -29.72 -1.22 -18.14
N PHE A 31 -28.90 -1.59 -17.16
CA PHE A 31 -27.52 -2.07 -17.36
C PHE A 31 -27.34 -3.42 -16.69
N SER A 32 -27.26 -4.48 -17.49
CA SER A 32 -27.14 -5.86 -17.00
C SER A 32 -25.80 -6.47 -17.41
N ILE A 33 -25.14 -7.12 -16.47
CA ILE A 33 -23.86 -7.82 -16.61
C ILE A 33 -24.12 -9.32 -16.54
N TYR A 34 -23.78 -10.03 -17.62
CA TYR A 34 -24.06 -11.46 -17.82
C TYR A 34 -22.80 -12.33 -17.76
N ASN A 35 -21.61 -11.74 -17.77
CA ASN A 35 -20.34 -12.45 -17.76
C ASN A 35 -19.33 -11.66 -16.91
N ASP A 36 -18.26 -12.33 -16.50
CA ASP A 36 -17.17 -11.71 -15.78
C ASP A 36 -16.66 -10.46 -16.49
N THR A 37 -16.56 -9.38 -15.74
CA THR A 37 -16.27 -8.05 -16.31
C THR A 37 -15.44 -7.24 -15.34
N VAL A 38 -14.55 -6.39 -15.87
CA VAL A 38 -13.81 -5.43 -15.07
C VAL A 38 -14.48 -4.07 -15.16
N LEU A 39 -14.89 -3.49 -14.01
CA LEU A 39 -15.46 -2.16 -13.92
C LEU A 39 -14.71 -1.34 -12.84
N SER A 40 -14.65 -0.02 -13.03
CA SER A 40 -14.21 0.92 -11.99
C SER A 40 -14.75 2.31 -12.27
N GLY A 41 -14.80 3.16 -11.24
CA GLY A 41 -15.34 4.51 -11.33
C GLY A 41 -16.80 4.60 -10.94
N THR A 42 -17.50 5.64 -11.45
CA THR A 42 -18.88 5.96 -11.06
C THR A 42 -19.83 5.73 -12.22
N TYR A 43 -20.91 5.02 -11.98
CA TYR A 43 -21.98 4.75 -12.96
C TYR A 43 -23.31 5.30 -12.45
N TYR A 44 -23.98 6.09 -13.30
CA TYR A 44 -25.34 6.54 -13.12
C TYR A 44 -26.24 5.79 -14.10
N VAL A 45 -27.09 4.88 -13.61
CA VAL A 45 -27.96 4.02 -14.41
C VAL A 45 -29.39 4.51 -14.25
N LEU A 46 -30.01 5.01 -15.34
CA LEU A 46 -31.40 5.47 -15.33
C LEU A 46 -32.33 4.28 -15.58
N GLY A 47 -32.37 3.35 -14.62
CA GLY A 47 -33.09 2.09 -14.69
C GLY A 47 -32.49 1.09 -13.70
N GLU A 48 -32.59 -0.21 -14.00
CA GLU A 48 -32.03 -1.29 -13.19
C GLU A 48 -30.52 -1.50 -13.49
N PHE A 49 -29.68 -1.47 -12.46
CA PHE A 49 -28.33 -2.06 -12.51
C PHE A 49 -28.41 -3.51 -12.02
N LYS A 50 -27.96 -4.45 -12.85
CA LYS A 50 -28.04 -5.87 -12.53
C LYS A 50 -26.75 -6.63 -12.82
N ILE A 51 -26.30 -7.45 -11.86
CA ILE A 51 -25.30 -8.50 -12.06
C ILE A 51 -26.06 -9.84 -11.97
N VAL A 52 -26.00 -10.62 -13.05
CA VAL A 52 -26.73 -11.90 -13.13
C VAL A 52 -25.97 -12.98 -12.36
N ASP A 53 -26.68 -13.92 -11.77
CA ASP A 53 -26.10 -15.09 -11.10
C ASP A 53 -25.03 -15.78 -11.96
N GLY A 54 -23.88 -16.09 -11.34
CA GLY A 54 -22.70 -16.67 -11.99
C GLY A 54 -21.80 -15.66 -12.73
N ALA A 55 -22.11 -14.35 -12.74
CA ALA A 55 -21.21 -13.32 -13.26
C ALA A 55 -20.51 -12.61 -12.11
N THR A 56 -19.21 -12.29 -12.28
CA THR A 56 -18.42 -11.52 -11.32
C THR A 56 -17.96 -10.19 -11.91
N VAL A 57 -18.18 -9.10 -11.17
CA VAL A 57 -17.59 -7.80 -11.48
C VAL A 57 -16.31 -7.61 -10.66
N HIS A 58 -15.17 -7.59 -11.34
CA HIS A 58 -13.88 -7.26 -10.75
C HIS A 58 -13.63 -5.77 -10.80
N VAL A 59 -13.20 -5.18 -9.68
CA VAL A 59 -12.85 -3.75 -9.62
C VAL A 59 -11.37 -3.58 -9.92
N SER A 60 -11.03 -2.66 -10.84
CA SER A 60 -9.63 -2.38 -11.19
C SER A 60 -8.84 -1.86 -9.98
N HIS A 61 -7.59 -2.30 -9.84
CA HIS A 61 -6.68 -1.85 -8.79
C HIS A 61 -6.44 -0.34 -8.84
N TYR A 62 -6.28 0.29 -7.69
CA TYR A 62 -5.95 1.71 -7.58
C TYR A 62 -4.59 2.00 -8.21
N SER A 63 -4.55 2.97 -9.11
CA SER A 63 -3.34 3.45 -9.78
C SER A 63 -3.53 4.91 -10.23
N THR A 64 -2.54 5.50 -10.86
CA THR A 64 -2.67 6.82 -11.50
C THR A 64 -3.76 6.87 -12.57
N ASN A 65 -4.17 5.72 -13.10
CA ASN A 65 -5.13 5.59 -14.19
C ASN A 65 -6.40 4.80 -13.82
N SER A 66 -6.56 4.38 -12.57
CA SER A 66 -7.69 3.59 -12.08
C SER A 66 -8.02 3.93 -10.63
N CYS A 67 -9.31 3.90 -10.28
CA CYS A 67 -9.80 4.44 -9.01
C CYS A 67 -9.83 3.46 -7.86
N GLY A 68 -9.65 2.17 -8.09
CA GLY A 68 -9.82 1.16 -7.03
C GLY A 68 -11.25 1.08 -6.46
N ASN A 69 -12.23 1.68 -7.11
CA ASN A 69 -13.60 1.75 -6.61
C ASN A 69 -14.64 1.47 -7.69
N LEU A 70 -15.81 1.03 -7.24
CA LEU A 70 -17.04 0.91 -8.02
C LEU A 70 -18.17 1.62 -7.31
N LYS A 71 -18.71 2.68 -7.92
CA LYS A 71 -19.85 3.43 -7.40
C LYS A 71 -21.03 3.32 -8.37
N ILE A 72 -22.14 2.80 -7.90
CA ILE A 72 -23.37 2.63 -8.68
C ILE A 72 -24.47 3.47 -8.05
N TYR A 73 -25.05 4.32 -8.86
CA TYR A 73 -26.30 5.04 -8.59
C TYR A 73 -27.31 4.56 -9.62
N ALA A 74 -28.38 3.91 -9.20
CA ALA A 74 -29.41 3.39 -10.09
C ALA A 74 -30.80 3.52 -9.47
N ASP A 75 -31.86 3.48 -10.29
CA ASP A 75 -33.23 3.45 -9.77
C ASP A 75 -33.45 2.18 -8.97
N GLN A 76 -32.99 1.06 -9.48
CA GLN A 76 -32.98 -0.25 -8.82
C GLN A 76 -31.57 -0.87 -8.93
N ILE A 77 -31.16 -1.61 -7.90
CA ILE A 77 -29.91 -2.37 -7.91
C ILE A 77 -30.21 -3.83 -7.55
N ARG A 78 -29.76 -4.73 -8.42
CA ARG A 78 -29.88 -6.17 -8.22
C ARG A 78 -28.54 -6.88 -8.46
N ILE A 79 -27.98 -7.45 -7.42
CA ILE A 79 -26.73 -8.18 -7.44
C ILE A 79 -27.04 -9.65 -7.11
N ASP A 80 -27.27 -10.48 -8.15
CA ASP A 80 -27.44 -11.92 -8.01
C ASP A 80 -26.08 -12.66 -8.16
N GLY A 81 -25.14 -12.09 -8.94
CA GLY A 81 -23.74 -12.49 -9.03
C GLY A 81 -22.85 -11.73 -8.04
N ASP A 82 -21.55 -11.70 -8.27
CA ASP A 82 -20.56 -11.23 -7.29
C ASP A 82 -19.91 -9.90 -7.67
N ILE A 83 -19.42 -9.16 -6.65
CA ILE A 83 -18.51 -8.03 -6.83
C ILE A 83 -17.21 -8.32 -6.06
N ASP A 84 -16.08 -8.34 -6.77
CA ASP A 84 -14.76 -8.52 -6.18
C ASP A 84 -13.89 -7.27 -6.39
N ALA A 85 -13.72 -6.51 -5.32
CA ALA A 85 -12.80 -5.39 -5.22
C ALA A 85 -11.65 -5.69 -4.23
N SER A 86 -11.36 -6.97 -4.01
CA SER A 86 -10.21 -7.37 -3.19
C SER A 86 -8.93 -6.87 -3.84
N PHE A 87 -8.01 -6.40 -3.02
CA PHE A 87 -6.69 -5.87 -3.44
C PHE A 87 -6.75 -4.64 -4.35
N ALA A 88 -7.92 -4.04 -4.54
CA ALA A 88 -8.11 -2.89 -5.43
C ALA A 88 -7.83 -1.53 -4.75
N GLY A 89 -7.38 -1.50 -3.50
CA GLY A 89 -7.11 -0.29 -2.73
C GLY A 89 -5.72 0.29 -2.94
N PHE A 90 -5.22 1.02 -1.94
CA PHE A 90 -3.89 1.63 -2.00
C PHE A 90 -2.78 0.57 -2.02
N THR A 91 -1.75 0.82 -2.82
CA THR A 91 -0.61 -0.10 -2.98
C THR A 91 0.22 -0.23 -1.70
N GLY A 92 0.83 -1.37 -1.51
CA GLY A 92 1.81 -1.60 -0.46
C GLY A 92 3.12 -0.83 -0.70
N GLY A 93 3.94 -0.74 0.33
CA GLY A 93 5.28 -0.17 0.26
C GLY A 93 6.25 -1.12 -0.46
N SER A 94 7.24 -0.58 -1.18
CA SER A 94 8.27 -1.40 -1.80
C SER A 94 9.17 -2.05 -0.75
N GLY A 95 9.72 -3.22 -1.08
CA GLY A 95 10.68 -3.91 -0.22
C GLY A 95 11.99 -3.15 -0.04
N GLY A 96 12.66 -3.41 1.05
CA GLY A 96 13.99 -2.88 1.38
C GLY A 96 15.07 -3.59 0.58
N LEU A 97 16.12 -2.86 0.26
CA LEU A 97 17.27 -3.42 -0.44
C LEU A 97 18.11 -4.28 0.49
N LYS A 98 18.81 -5.24 -0.07
CA LYS A 98 19.84 -6.04 0.62
C LYS A 98 21.01 -5.20 1.09
N GLY A 99 21.70 -5.66 2.13
CA GLY A 99 22.93 -5.03 2.60
C GLY A 99 24.07 -5.12 1.59
N THR A 100 24.93 -4.11 1.60
CA THR A 100 26.11 -3.98 0.72
C THR A 100 27.41 -4.01 1.54
N LEU A 101 28.56 -3.95 0.89
CA LEU A 101 29.85 -3.80 1.56
C LEU A 101 30.12 -2.32 1.85
N VAL A 102 30.30 -1.96 3.14
CA VAL A 102 30.47 -0.55 3.54
C VAL A 102 31.89 -0.05 3.29
N SER A 103 32.90 -0.77 3.72
CA SER A 103 34.32 -0.43 3.47
C SER A 103 35.27 -1.55 3.86
N SER A 104 36.44 -1.60 3.20
CA SER A 104 37.64 -2.23 3.76
C SER A 104 38.64 -1.11 4.04
N SER A 105 39.09 -0.97 5.28
CA SER A 105 39.97 0.12 5.71
C SER A 105 41.41 0.06 5.17
N THR A 106 41.72 -0.89 4.31
CA THR A 106 43.03 -1.05 3.69
C THR A 106 42.89 -1.25 2.19
N GLY A 107 43.47 -0.38 1.42
CA GLY A 107 43.55 -0.15 -0.02
C GLY A 107 43.48 -1.26 -1.06
N HIS A 108 42.90 -2.40 -0.78
CA HIS A 108 42.60 -3.43 -1.76
C HIS A 108 41.11 -3.56 -2.04
N SER A 109 40.75 -3.28 -3.27
CA SER A 109 39.41 -3.20 -3.82
C SER A 109 38.63 -4.53 -3.94
N SER A 110 39.12 -5.62 -3.41
CA SER A 110 38.57 -6.98 -3.62
C SER A 110 37.89 -7.61 -2.41
N GLY A 111 37.09 -6.84 -1.69
CA GLY A 111 36.10 -7.40 -0.77
C GLY A 111 36.66 -8.34 0.32
N LEU A 112 35.87 -9.35 0.65
CA LEU A 112 36.10 -10.34 1.71
C LEU A 112 37.16 -11.41 1.39
N THR A 113 37.76 -11.36 0.21
CA THR A 113 38.58 -12.45 -0.35
C THR A 113 40.09 -12.31 -0.18
N SER A 114 40.58 -11.18 0.36
CA SER A 114 42.04 -10.97 0.49
C SER A 114 42.44 -10.59 1.91
N CYS A 115 43.61 -11.03 2.35
CA CYS A 115 44.22 -10.54 3.58
C CYS A 115 44.58 -9.05 3.47
N SER A 116 44.79 -8.38 4.59
CA SER A 116 45.30 -7.01 4.58
C SER A 116 46.80 -7.05 4.21
N GLY A 117 47.22 -6.24 3.26
CA GLY A 117 48.62 -6.12 2.85
C GLY A 117 49.54 -5.42 3.88
N SER A 118 49.07 -5.16 5.09
CA SER A 118 49.80 -4.52 6.18
C SER A 118 50.22 -5.53 7.25
N SER A 119 51.16 -5.16 8.11
CA SER A 119 51.57 -5.95 9.28
C SER A 119 50.55 -6.03 10.41
N SER A 120 49.33 -5.52 10.19
CA SER A 120 48.21 -5.57 11.13
C SER A 120 46.95 -6.09 10.43
N PRO A 121 46.05 -6.81 11.14
CA PRO A 121 44.76 -7.23 10.60
C PRO A 121 43.96 -6.08 10.05
N GLY A 122 43.22 -6.27 8.95
CA GLY A 122 42.33 -5.28 8.38
C GLY A 122 40.94 -5.37 9.00
N GLN A 123 40.31 -4.20 9.24
CA GLN A 123 38.91 -4.17 9.64
C GLN A 123 37.99 -4.28 8.42
N ILE A 124 36.92 -5.03 8.56
CA ILE A 124 35.84 -5.11 7.59
C ILE A 124 34.49 -4.82 8.25
N GLU A 125 33.63 -4.09 7.51
CA GLU A 125 32.25 -3.86 7.87
C GLU A 125 31.33 -4.29 6.72
N VAL A 126 30.29 -5.03 7.05
CA VAL A 126 29.22 -5.46 6.15
C VAL A 126 27.92 -4.81 6.57
N GLU A 127 27.15 -4.33 5.60
CA GLU A 127 25.94 -3.53 5.84
C GLU A 127 24.74 -4.42 6.14
N GLY A 128 23.85 -3.93 7.02
CA GLY A 128 22.55 -4.54 7.26
C GLY A 128 21.61 -4.36 6.08
N GLY A 129 20.62 -5.23 5.97
CA GLY A 129 19.51 -5.03 5.03
C GLY A 129 18.72 -3.76 5.35
N PHE A 130 18.20 -3.09 4.32
CA PHE A 130 17.36 -1.92 4.51
C PHE A 130 15.93 -2.33 4.88
N GLY A 131 15.24 -1.50 5.66
CA GLY A 131 13.80 -1.63 5.87
C GLY A 131 13.03 -1.31 4.60
N GLY A 132 11.87 -1.94 4.38
CA GLY A 132 10.98 -1.59 3.28
C GLY A 132 10.29 -0.25 3.51
N LEU A 133 9.75 0.35 2.46
CA LEU A 133 9.05 1.64 2.51
C LEU A 133 7.67 1.51 3.16
N ALA A 134 7.11 2.62 3.61
CA ALA A 134 5.74 2.68 4.11
C ALA A 134 4.72 2.34 3.01
N GLY A 135 3.60 1.73 3.39
CA GLY A 135 2.44 1.52 2.53
C GLY A 135 1.74 2.83 2.18
N ASN A 136 1.04 2.84 1.06
CA ASN A 136 0.29 4.00 0.60
C ASN A 136 -1.10 4.07 1.26
N GLY A 137 -1.71 5.25 1.16
CA GLY A 137 -3.03 5.53 1.74
C GLY A 137 -2.95 6.21 3.11
N PRO A 138 -4.08 6.78 3.59
CA PRO A 138 -4.10 7.55 4.85
C PRO A 138 -3.72 6.72 6.08
N GLY A 139 -3.96 5.43 6.07
CA GLY A 139 -3.59 4.47 7.12
C GLY A 139 -2.53 3.48 6.67
N GLY A 140 -1.62 3.85 5.78
CA GLY A 140 -0.54 2.97 5.32
C GLY A 140 0.31 2.46 6.48
N GLY A 141 0.68 1.18 6.44
CA GLY A 141 1.60 0.59 7.40
C GLY A 141 2.96 1.26 7.33
N MET A 142 3.58 1.50 8.48
CA MET A 142 4.86 2.21 8.54
C MET A 142 6.02 1.38 7.99
N GLU A 143 7.06 2.08 7.59
CA GLU A 143 8.30 1.51 7.08
C GLU A 143 9.03 0.65 8.12
N GLY A 144 9.72 -0.40 7.66
CA GLY A 144 10.69 -1.13 8.46
C GLY A 144 11.95 -0.31 8.72
N LYS A 145 12.71 -0.68 9.74
CA LYS A 145 13.99 -0.03 10.06
C LYS A 145 15.16 -0.79 9.44
N ASN A 146 16.20 -0.06 9.02
CA ASN A 146 17.42 -0.66 8.50
C ASN A 146 18.10 -1.51 9.58
N GLY A 147 18.62 -2.66 9.19
CA GLY A 147 19.49 -3.50 9.99
C GLY A 147 20.81 -2.79 10.36
N ARG A 148 21.57 -3.41 11.25
CA ARG A 148 22.88 -2.91 11.67
C ARG A 148 23.99 -3.65 10.96
N THR A 149 25.13 -2.98 10.83
CA THR A 149 26.37 -3.55 10.29
C THR A 149 26.88 -4.68 11.15
N GLY A 150 27.49 -5.68 10.50
CA GLY A 150 28.39 -6.62 11.13
C GLY A 150 29.84 -6.19 10.90
N SER A 151 30.74 -6.51 11.81
CA SER A 151 32.16 -6.16 11.67
C SER A 151 33.08 -7.24 12.22
N GLY A 152 34.33 -7.21 11.80
CA GLY A 152 35.35 -8.12 12.27
C GLY A 152 36.70 -7.82 11.66
N SER A 153 37.64 -8.72 11.87
CA SER A 153 39.01 -8.63 11.37
C SER A 153 39.23 -9.55 10.16
N LYS A 154 40.02 -9.08 9.21
CA LYS A 154 40.69 -9.95 8.23
C LYS A 154 41.96 -10.53 8.80
N GLN A 155 42.33 -11.72 8.36
CA GLN A 155 43.65 -12.26 8.59
C GLN A 155 44.74 -11.29 8.08
N HIS A 156 45.81 -11.22 8.79
CA HIS A 156 46.97 -10.44 8.37
C HIS A 156 47.89 -11.30 7.47
N CYS A 157 48.46 -10.70 6.45
CA CYS A 157 49.34 -11.40 5.50
C CYS A 157 50.64 -11.85 6.16
N GLY A 158 50.94 -13.12 6.05
CA GLY A 158 52.19 -13.70 6.58
C GLY A 158 52.04 -14.46 7.90
N SER A 159 50.83 -14.60 8.44
CA SER A 159 50.53 -15.45 9.60
C SER A 159 49.73 -16.68 9.18
N PRO A 160 50.36 -17.79 8.78
CA PRO A 160 49.63 -18.94 8.24
C PRO A 160 48.72 -19.63 9.27
N ASP A 161 49.00 -19.48 10.57
CA ASP A 161 48.25 -20.10 11.66
C ASP A 161 47.14 -19.21 12.21
N GLU A 162 46.96 -18.00 11.65
CA GLU A 162 45.99 -17.03 12.09
C GLU A 162 44.82 -16.91 11.10
N ALA A 163 43.59 -16.85 11.58
CA ALA A 163 42.41 -16.64 10.76
C ALA A 163 41.68 -15.36 11.13
N GLY A 164 41.15 -14.64 10.15
CA GLY A 164 40.20 -13.52 10.37
C GLY A 164 38.78 -14.05 10.53
N VAL A 165 37.98 -13.41 11.37
CA VAL A 165 36.55 -13.69 11.52
C VAL A 165 35.74 -12.42 11.37
N ILE A 166 34.69 -12.45 10.55
CA ILE A 166 33.78 -11.33 10.28
C ILE A 166 32.38 -11.75 10.68
N ALA A 167 31.73 -10.96 11.54
CA ALA A 167 30.34 -11.13 11.89
C ALA A 167 29.41 -10.74 10.73
N GLY A 168 28.31 -11.47 10.59
CA GLY A 168 27.24 -11.11 9.66
C GLY A 168 26.47 -9.86 10.13
N ALA A 169 25.97 -9.09 9.19
CA ALA A 169 25.06 -7.97 9.46
C ALA A 169 23.63 -8.46 9.70
N SER A 170 22.79 -7.66 10.38
CA SER A 170 21.38 -8.00 10.55
C SER A 170 20.55 -7.69 9.32
N GLY A 171 19.43 -8.36 9.15
CA GLY A 171 18.40 -8.01 8.17
C GLY A 171 17.67 -6.72 8.55
N GLY A 172 17.03 -6.08 7.56
CA GLY A 172 16.05 -5.01 7.77
C GLY A 172 14.83 -5.54 8.51
N SER A 173 14.15 -4.70 9.28
CA SER A 173 12.96 -5.12 10.03
C SER A 173 11.70 -5.15 9.16
N ALA A 174 10.68 -5.83 9.65
CA ALA A 174 9.39 -6.02 8.99
C ALA A 174 8.60 -4.71 8.84
N GLY A 175 7.78 -4.60 7.80
CA GLY A 175 6.82 -3.52 7.63
C GLY A 175 5.58 -3.68 8.52
N GLY A 176 4.95 -2.57 8.88
CA GLY A 176 3.68 -2.53 9.62
C GLY A 176 2.49 -2.84 8.71
N GLY A 177 1.38 -3.33 9.29
CA GLY A 177 0.13 -3.57 8.58
C GLY A 177 -0.64 -2.29 8.28
N GLY A 178 -1.40 -2.28 7.17
CA GLY A 178 -2.30 -1.18 6.82
C GLY A 178 -3.52 -1.10 7.73
N SER A 179 -4.06 0.09 7.90
CA SER A 179 -5.25 0.38 8.72
C SER A 179 -6.37 0.99 7.92
N TYR A 180 -7.63 0.70 8.29
CA TYR A 180 -8.81 1.43 7.81
C TYR A 180 -9.95 1.34 8.82
N GLY A 181 -10.69 0.24 8.91
CA GLY A 181 -11.78 0.04 9.87
C GLY A 181 -11.30 -0.24 11.29
N GLY A 182 -10.10 -0.77 11.42
CA GLY A 182 -9.36 -1.04 12.65
C GLY A 182 -7.90 -0.64 12.52
N LEU A 183 -7.10 -0.97 13.55
CA LEU A 183 -5.65 -0.77 13.52
C LEU A 183 -4.95 -1.96 12.87
N GLY A 184 -4.05 -1.69 11.94
CA GLY A 184 -3.05 -2.65 11.51
C GLY A 184 -2.05 -2.91 12.65
N SER A 185 -1.37 -4.05 12.60
CA SER A 185 -0.41 -4.40 13.64
C SER A 185 1.02 -3.99 13.30
N GLN A 186 1.86 -3.91 14.32
CA GLN A 186 3.28 -3.67 14.17
C GLN A 186 3.97 -4.87 13.50
N GLY A 187 4.95 -4.61 12.65
CA GLY A 187 5.86 -5.61 12.11
C GLY A 187 6.86 -6.11 13.14
N GLY A 188 7.38 -7.30 12.92
CA GLY A 188 8.40 -7.91 13.79
C GLY A 188 9.82 -7.43 13.51
N TYR A 189 10.78 -7.97 14.24
CA TYR A 189 12.21 -7.68 14.08
C TYR A 189 12.74 -8.30 12.79
N GLY A 190 13.81 -7.73 12.22
CA GLY A 190 14.67 -8.44 11.27
C GLY A 190 15.42 -9.59 11.98
N GLY A 191 16.16 -10.39 11.24
CA GLY A 191 17.04 -11.39 11.82
C GLY A 191 18.38 -10.78 12.25
N ASP A 192 18.93 -11.25 13.37
CA ASP A 192 20.28 -10.88 13.79
C ASP A 192 21.33 -11.56 12.91
N GLY A 193 22.42 -10.85 12.63
CA GLY A 193 23.64 -11.47 12.12
C GLY A 193 24.30 -12.34 13.20
N SER A 194 25.09 -13.33 12.80
CA SER A 194 25.89 -14.12 13.73
C SER A 194 27.29 -13.51 13.93
N GLY A 195 27.77 -13.49 15.13
CA GLY A 195 29.16 -13.19 15.49
C GLY A 195 29.84 -14.33 16.23
N SER A 196 29.15 -15.49 16.36
CA SER A 196 29.65 -16.65 17.08
C SER A 196 30.45 -17.58 16.15
N PHE A 197 31.54 -18.11 16.65
CA PHE A 197 32.38 -19.12 15.98
C PHE A 197 32.94 -20.12 17.00
N SER A 198 33.35 -21.27 16.51
CA SER A 198 34.11 -22.27 17.28
C SER A 198 35.38 -22.58 16.52
N GLU A 199 36.47 -22.76 17.25
CA GLU A 199 37.79 -23.03 16.71
C GLU A 199 38.48 -24.17 17.45
N SER A 200 39.44 -24.83 16.79
CA SER A 200 40.33 -25.83 17.38
C SER A 200 41.69 -25.68 16.72
N ASN A 201 42.72 -25.51 17.54
CA ASN A 201 44.13 -25.38 17.13
C ASN A 201 44.43 -24.29 16.09
N MET A 202 43.63 -23.21 16.08
CA MET A 202 43.79 -22.09 15.18
C MET A 202 43.78 -20.79 15.98
N ASP A 203 44.70 -19.87 15.70
CA ASP A 203 44.69 -18.54 16.28
C ASP A 203 43.74 -17.63 15.50
N ILE A 204 42.93 -16.83 16.19
CA ILE A 204 42.05 -15.84 15.57
C ILE A 204 42.66 -14.46 15.71
N ALA A 205 42.76 -13.74 14.61
CA ALA A 205 43.16 -12.33 14.60
C ALA A 205 42.14 -11.48 15.36
N GLN A 206 42.46 -11.14 16.61
CA GLN A 206 41.54 -10.46 17.53
C GLN A 206 41.77 -8.94 17.66
N ASP A 207 42.54 -8.32 16.77
CA ASP A 207 42.81 -6.88 16.84
C ASP A 207 41.58 -6.02 16.68
N PHE A 208 40.49 -6.56 16.12
CA PHE A 208 39.18 -5.94 16.01
C PHE A 208 38.08 -6.83 16.60
N ALA A 209 37.18 -6.23 17.34
CA ALA A 209 36.04 -6.94 17.91
C ALA A 209 35.13 -7.51 16.79
N VAL A 210 34.78 -8.79 16.92
CA VAL A 210 33.78 -9.44 16.05
C VAL A 210 32.40 -9.04 16.57
N ASN A 211 31.75 -8.07 15.93
CA ASN A 211 30.46 -7.55 16.35
C ASN A 211 29.36 -7.95 15.36
N ALA A 212 28.42 -8.76 15.82
CA ALA A 212 27.22 -9.08 15.06
C ALA A 212 26.30 -7.86 14.91
N GLY A 213 25.65 -7.71 13.75
CA GLY A 213 24.56 -6.77 13.59
C GLY A 213 23.31 -7.25 14.33
N PHE A 214 22.76 -6.42 15.22
CA PHE A 214 21.50 -6.71 15.89
C PHE A 214 20.31 -6.11 15.15
N ALA A 215 19.24 -6.87 15.05
CA ALA A 215 18.02 -6.44 14.40
C ALA A 215 17.30 -5.32 15.17
N LYS A 216 16.51 -4.54 14.45
CA LYS A 216 15.63 -3.48 14.99
C LYS A 216 14.19 -3.91 14.94
N SER A 217 13.34 -3.27 15.77
CA SER A 217 11.89 -3.46 15.76
C SER A 217 11.29 -3.08 14.42
N GLY A 218 10.21 -3.72 14.04
CA GLY A 218 9.47 -3.43 12.82
C GLY A 218 8.78 -2.06 12.81
N GLY A 219 8.19 -1.74 11.68
CA GLY A 219 7.36 -0.55 11.49
C GLY A 219 6.04 -0.68 12.24
N ASP A 220 5.50 0.43 12.71
CA ASP A 220 4.21 0.45 13.38
C ASP A 220 3.07 0.22 12.38
N GLY A 221 1.92 -0.28 12.85
CA GLY A 221 0.70 -0.31 12.05
C GLY A 221 0.23 1.09 11.69
N GLY A 222 -0.53 1.22 10.61
CA GLY A 222 -1.08 2.49 10.17
C GLY A 222 -2.14 3.04 11.13
N VAL A 223 -2.57 4.28 10.91
CA VAL A 223 -3.61 4.94 11.71
C VAL A 223 -5.01 4.70 11.13
N ILE A 224 -6.03 4.65 11.98
CA ILE A 224 -7.44 4.57 11.55
C ILE A 224 -7.86 5.89 10.91
N TYR A 225 -8.64 5.84 9.84
CA TYR A 225 -9.20 7.01 9.16
C TYR A 225 -10.65 6.77 8.74
N GLY A 226 -11.35 7.86 8.37
CA GLY A 226 -12.78 7.85 8.08
C GLY A 226 -13.65 7.68 9.34
N THR A 227 -14.96 7.75 9.19
CA THR A 227 -15.92 7.63 10.30
C THR A 227 -16.55 6.26 10.38
N ASN A 228 -16.98 5.84 11.57
CA ASN A 228 -17.67 4.56 11.74
C ASN A 228 -19.13 4.63 11.32
N THR A 229 -19.80 5.76 11.56
CA THR A 229 -21.26 5.91 11.40
C THR A 229 -21.66 6.88 10.29
N GLY A 230 -20.74 7.68 9.75
CA GLY A 230 -21.02 8.59 8.65
C GLY A 230 -21.15 7.88 7.30
N MET A 231 -21.68 8.57 6.28
CA MET A 231 -21.81 8.04 4.92
C MET A 231 -20.51 8.06 4.10
N ASP A 232 -19.38 8.43 4.72
CA ASP A 232 -18.07 8.32 4.10
C ASP A 232 -17.63 6.87 3.98
N ILE A 233 -17.00 6.53 2.88
CA ILE A 233 -16.39 5.23 2.64
C ILE A 233 -15.11 5.41 1.83
N ASN A 234 -14.10 4.62 2.11
CA ASN A 234 -12.78 4.79 1.51
C ASN A 234 -12.17 3.46 1.08
N LEU A 235 -11.10 3.54 0.29
CA LEU A 235 -10.24 2.41 -0.03
C LEU A 235 -9.46 1.97 1.20
N GLY A 236 -9.11 0.72 1.30
CA GLY A 236 -8.16 0.21 2.28
C GLY A 236 -6.72 0.65 1.98
N SER A 237 -5.90 0.80 3.00
CA SER A 237 -4.51 1.21 2.89
C SER A 237 -3.58 0.02 2.74
N GLY A 238 -2.46 0.23 2.03
CA GLY A 238 -1.42 -0.78 1.87
C GLY A 238 -0.58 -1.01 3.13
N GLY A 239 0.01 -2.18 3.25
CA GLY A 239 1.01 -2.50 4.27
C GLY A 239 2.41 -2.00 3.91
N GLY A 240 3.30 -1.85 4.88
CA GLY A 240 4.71 -1.50 4.67
C GLY A 240 5.49 -2.64 4.01
N GLY A 241 6.53 -2.31 3.24
CA GLY A 241 7.38 -3.29 2.57
C GLY A 241 8.22 -4.15 3.53
N ALA A 242 8.67 -5.30 3.05
CA ALA A 242 9.55 -6.22 3.78
C ALA A 242 10.97 -5.69 3.93
N GLY A 243 11.68 -6.11 4.95
CA GLY A 243 13.11 -5.84 5.10
C GLY A 243 13.97 -6.66 4.12
N GLY A 244 15.05 -6.09 3.60
CA GLY A 244 16.09 -6.81 2.87
C GLY A 244 16.96 -7.63 3.80
N GLY A 245 17.62 -8.69 3.28
CA GLY A 245 18.58 -9.49 4.01
C GLY A 245 19.89 -8.74 4.26
N GLY A 246 20.53 -9.01 5.40
CA GLY A 246 21.86 -8.49 5.72
C GLY A 246 22.94 -9.12 4.83
N ARG A 247 24.12 -8.48 4.76
CA ARG A 247 25.29 -8.99 4.06
C ARG A 247 26.21 -9.79 4.99
N SER A 248 26.84 -10.80 4.42
CA SER A 248 28.03 -11.46 4.94
C SER A 248 29.05 -11.62 3.81
N TYR A 249 29.63 -12.80 3.60
CA TYR A 249 30.46 -13.11 2.42
C TYR A 249 29.64 -12.91 1.14
N ASP A 250 28.45 -13.53 1.10
CA ASP A 250 27.48 -13.30 0.05
C ASP A 250 26.57 -12.10 0.37
N THR A 251 25.98 -11.54 -0.67
CA THR A 251 24.90 -10.54 -0.51
C THR A 251 23.62 -11.27 -0.14
N GLY A 252 22.82 -10.66 0.74
CA GLY A 252 21.42 -11.05 0.95
C GLY A 252 20.55 -10.81 -0.29
N ASN A 253 19.24 -10.99 -0.16
CA ASN A 253 18.24 -10.65 -1.16
C ASN A 253 17.45 -9.42 -0.74
N ASP A 254 16.87 -8.74 -1.72
CA ASP A 254 15.92 -7.64 -1.46
C ASP A 254 14.63 -8.21 -0.83
N GLY A 255 13.94 -7.41 -0.03
CA GLY A 255 12.64 -7.74 0.53
C GLY A 255 11.53 -7.58 -0.49
N GLY A 256 10.37 -8.21 -0.25
CA GLY A 256 9.18 -8.10 -1.08
C GLY A 256 8.30 -6.89 -0.72
N SER A 257 7.24 -6.67 -1.47
CA SER A 257 6.32 -5.56 -1.32
C SER A 257 5.31 -5.78 -0.20
N GLY A 258 4.78 -4.69 0.36
CA GLY A 258 3.62 -4.72 1.24
C GLY A 258 2.35 -5.16 0.51
N GLY A 259 1.38 -5.71 1.25
CA GLY A 259 0.09 -6.06 0.70
C GLY A 259 -0.72 -4.82 0.30
N GLU A 260 -1.45 -4.91 -0.80
CA GLU A 260 -2.38 -3.86 -1.24
C GLU A 260 -3.63 -3.83 -0.34
N GLY A 261 -4.22 -2.65 -0.16
CA GLY A 261 -5.50 -2.50 0.53
C GLY A 261 -6.67 -3.02 -0.29
N GLY A 262 -7.82 -3.27 0.34
CA GLY A 262 -9.07 -3.58 -0.35
C GLY A 262 -9.65 -2.36 -1.06
N GLY A 263 -10.41 -2.58 -2.13
CA GLY A 263 -11.09 -1.55 -2.90
C GLY A 263 -12.31 -0.95 -2.18
N MET A 264 -13.13 -0.23 -2.93
CA MET A 264 -14.35 0.37 -2.41
C MET A 264 -15.55 0.05 -3.32
N VAL A 265 -16.64 -0.37 -2.71
CA VAL A 265 -17.94 -0.61 -3.36
C VAL A 265 -18.99 0.31 -2.75
N TYR A 266 -19.65 1.12 -3.58
CA TYR A 266 -20.70 2.04 -3.20
C TYR A 266 -21.95 1.77 -4.05
N LEU A 267 -23.01 1.26 -3.45
CA LEU A 267 -24.29 0.99 -4.12
C LEU A 267 -25.38 1.86 -3.52
N ASN A 268 -26.02 2.66 -4.34
CA ASN A 268 -27.13 3.53 -3.94
C ASN A 268 -28.34 3.33 -4.87
N ALA A 269 -29.34 2.62 -4.36
CA ALA A 269 -30.63 2.49 -5.03
C ALA A 269 -31.49 3.70 -4.71
N LEU A 270 -31.82 4.50 -5.75
CA LEU A 270 -32.36 5.85 -5.59
C LEU A 270 -33.87 5.87 -5.36
N THR A 271 -34.63 4.93 -5.91
CA THR A 271 -36.09 5.04 -5.94
C THR A 271 -36.85 3.79 -5.52
N ASP A 272 -36.32 2.57 -5.71
CA ASP A 272 -37.17 1.38 -5.59
C ASP A 272 -36.56 0.30 -4.68
N SER A 273 -35.54 -0.45 -5.15
CA SER A 273 -35.05 -1.60 -4.39
C SER A 273 -33.55 -1.84 -4.50
N LEU A 274 -32.98 -2.36 -3.43
CA LEU A 274 -31.64 -2.91 -3.36
C LEU A 274 -31.73 -4.40 -3.01
N ILE A 275 -31.43 -5.24 -3.98
CA ILE A 275 -31.42 -6.69 -3.83
C ILE A 275 -29.97 -7.17 -4.00
N VAL A 276 -29.41 -7.81 -2.96
CA VAL A 276 -28.05 -8.35 -2.98
C VAL A 276 -28.13 -9.79 -2.46
N THR A 277 -28.03 -10.77 -3.35
CA THR A 277 -28.01 -12.20 -3.03
C THR A 277 -26.63 -12.82 -3.25
N GLY A 278 -25.80 -12.21 -4.08
CA GLY A 278 -24.41 -12.60 -4.30
C GLY A 278 -23.43 -11.97 -3.29
N ASP A 279 -22.15 -12.28 -3.43
CA ASP A 279 -21.10 -11.89 -2.51
C ASP A 279 -20.41 -10.59 -2.91
N ILE A 280 -20.06 -9.76 -1.93
CA ILE A 280 -19.26 -8.54 -2.16
C ILE A 280 -17.99 -8.62 -1.30
N SER A 281 -16.83 -8.61 -1.98
CA SER A 281 -15.53 -8.74 -1.34
C SER A 281 -14.63 -7.53 -1.62
N VAL A 282 -14.02 -6.99 -0.55
CA VAL A 282 -13.07 -5.87 -0.58
C VAL A 282 -11.88 -6.15 0.34
N ASN A 283 -11.30 -7.35 0.26
CA ASN A 283 -10.25 -7.81 1.15
C ASN A 283 -8.90 -7.13 0.86
N GLY A 284 -8.06 -6.99 1.88
CA GLY A 284 -6.66 -6.59 1.73
C GLY A 284 -5.74 -7.77 1.37
N ALA A 285 -4.65 -7.48 0.66
CA ALA A 285 -3.66 -8.48 0.24
C ALA A 285 -2.68 -8.83 1.37
N THR A 286 -2.17 -10.06 1.32
CA THR A 286 -1.05 -10.50 2.17
C THR A 286 0.24 -9.79 1.73
N GLY A 287 1.10 -9.44 2.68
CA GLY A 287 2.45 -8.93 2.41
C GLY A 287 3.40 -10.03 1.93
N ASP A 288 4.40 -9.65 1.16
CA ASP A 288 5.44 -10.55 0.67
C ASP A 288 6.46 -10.95 1.74
N ALA A 289 7.33 -11.90 1.42
CA ALA A 289 8.38 -12.35 2.33
C ALA A 289 9.55 -11.35 2.43
N GLY A 290 10.30 -11.45 3.52
CA GLY A 290 11.57 -10.74 3.70
C GLY A 290 12.67 -11.24 2.75
N GLY A 291 13.76 -10.48 2.65
CA GLY A 291 14.95 -10.87 1.89
C GLY A 291 15.83 -11.86 2.69
N TRP A 292 16.33 -12.90 2.05
CA TRP A 292 17.22 -13.88 2.68
C TRP A 292 18.55 -13.24 3.09
N GLY A 293 19.08 -13.63 4.24
CA GLY A 293 20.41 -13.23 4.69
C GLY A 293 21.53 -13.82 3.82
N GLY A 294 22.61 -13.08 3.63
CA GLY A 294 23.78 -13.56 2.90
C GLY A 294 24.51 -14.66 3.65
N ASN A 295 24.98 -15.69 2.94
CA ASN A 295 25.77 -16.77 3.54
C ASN A 295 27.14 -16.27 3.95
N GLY A 296 27.67 -16.84 5.03
CA GLY A 296 29.08 -16.83 5.35
C GLY A 296 29.87 -17.61 4.30
N GLY A 297 31.12 -17.29 4.17
CA GLY A 297 32.01 -17.90 3.21
C GLY A 297 33.47 -17.88 3.73
N ILE A 298 34.34 -18.51 2.99
CA ILE A 298 35.78 -18.52 3.25
C ILE A 298 36.44 -17.66 2.18
N GLY A 299 36.98 -16.51 2.58
CA GLY A 299 37.84 -15.69 1.74
C GLY A 299 39.25 -16.29 1.71
N GLN A 300 39.81 -16.56 0.52
CA GLN A 300 41.14 -17.11 0.34
C GLN A 300 41.91 -16.27 -0.67
N ASN A 301 43.20 -16.02 -0.38
CA ASN A 301 44.09 -15.39 -1.35
C ASN A 301 44.88 -16.49 -2.11
N SER A 302 44.65 -16.59 -3.42
CA SER A 302 45.21 -17.61 -4.32
C SER A 302 46.63 -17.29 -4.81
N SER A 303 47.33 -16.33 -4.21
CA SER A 303 48.63 -15.87 -4.73
C SER A 303 49.82 -16.81 -4.52
N SER A 304 49.65 -17.89 -3.78
CA SER A 304 50.70 -18.93 -3.62
C SER A 304 50.16 -20.28 -4.09
N GLY A 305 50.46 -20.66 -5.30
CA GLY A 305 50.01 -21.81 -6.07
C GLY A 305 50.06 -23.21 -5.46
N CYS A 306 49.69 -23.42 -4.20
CA CYS A 306 49.87 -24.67 -3.49
C CYS A 306 48.60 -25.47 -3.18
N CYS A 307 47.38 -24.89 -3.18
CA CYS A 307 46.24 -25.63 -2.68
C CYS A 307 44.98 -25.41 -3.49
N SER A 308 44.34 -26.52 -3.93
CA SER A 308 43.02 -26.54 -4.58
C SER A 308 41.87 -26.63 -3.58
N ASP A 309 42.14 -26.88 -2.31
CA ASP A 309 41.16 -27.03 -1.24
C ASP A 309 41.25 -25.81 -0.29
N PRO A 310 40.17 -25.05 -0.09
CA PRO A 310 40.16 -23.88 0.81
C PRO A 310 40.44 -24.23 2.27
N CYS A 311 40.36 -25.51 2.64
CA CYS A 311 40.67 -26.01 3.98
C CYS A 311 42.10 -26.53 4.15
N GLN A 312 42.93 -26.51 3.09
CA GLN A 312 44.34 -26.91 3.21
C GLN A 312 45.22 -25.74 3.66
N ASP A 313 46.25 -26.06 4.45
CA ASP A 313 47.15 -25.17 5.18
C ASP A 313 48.10 -24.33 4.31
N CYS A 314 47.63 -23.69 3.26
CA CYS A 314 48.47 -22.97 2.32
C CYS A 314 47.97 -21.57 2.00
N GLY A 315 47.42 -20.84 2.90
CA GLY A 315 47.01 -19.47 2.59
C GLY A 315 46.19 -18.77 3.67
N GLU A 316 46.16 -17.51 3.51
CA GLU A 316 45.44 -16.57 4.34
C GLU A 316 43.94 -16.81 4.27
N LYS A 317 43.27 -17.01 5.41
CA LYS A 317 41.86 -17.38 5.53
C LYS A 317 41.07 -16.33 6.28
N THR A 318 39.94 -15.92 5.73
CA THR A 318 38.96 -15.10 6.44
C THR A 318 37.61 -15.80 6.40
N PHE A 319 37.04 -16.08 7.55
CA PHE A 319 35.75 -16.73 7.73
C PHE A 319 34.68 -15.72 8.03
N SER A 320 33.49 -15.90 7.47
CA SER A 320 32.38 -15.02 7.71
C SER A 320 31.21 -15.79 8.33
N CYS A 321 30.62 -15.22 9.37
CA CYS A 321 29.37 -15.70 9.96
C CYS A 321 28.19 -15.37 9.03
N GLY A 322 27.12 -16.15 9.13
CA GLY A 322 25.90 -15.87 8.38
C GLY A 322 25.24 -14.53 8.76
N ALA A 323 24.67 -13.83 7.79
CA ALA A 323 23.90 -12.61 8.00
C ALA A 323 22.44 -12.91 8.35
N GLY A 324 21.77 -11.98 9.03
CA GLY A 324 20.35 -12.08 9.37
C GLY A 324 19.44 -11.92 8.17
N GLY A 325 18.30 -12.64 8.17
CA GLY A 325 17.23 -12.49 7.19
C GLY A 325 16.38 -11.24 7.45
N GLY A 326 15.79 -10.67 6.42
CA GLY A 326 14.86 -9.56 6.51
C GLY A 326 13.53 -9.98 7.13
N GLY A 327 12.85 -9.08 7.80
CA GLY A 327 11.49 -9.25 8.29
C GLY A 327 10.48 -9.17 7.15
N GLY A 328 9.32 -9.81 7.28
CA GLY A 328 8.26 -9.86 6.28
C GLY A 328 7.58 -8.51 6.03
N ALA A 329 6.88 -8.38 4.93
CA ALA A 329 6.10 -7.19 4.60
C ALA A 329 4.78 -7.14 5.39
N GLY A 330 4.24 -5.95 5.60
CA GLY A 330 2.91 -5.76 6.20
C GLY A 330 1.80 -6.16 5.25
N GLY A 331 0.69 -6.69 5.77
CA GLY A 331 -0.55 -6.92 5.02
C GLY A 331 -1.33 -5.62 4.81
N GLY A 332 -2.09 -5.53 3.71
CA GLY A 332 -3.00 -4.42 3.45
C GLY A 332 -4.29 -4.51 4.27
N SER A 333 -4.94 -3.40 4.57
CA SER A 333 -6.24 -3.41 5.24
C SER A 333 -7.37 -3.80 4.32
N GLY A 334 -8.49 -4.31 4.87
CA GLY A 334 -9.76 -4.43 4.15
C GLY A 334 -10.24 -3.07 3.66
N GLY A 335 -11.07 -3.05 2.63
CA GLY A 335 -11.61 -1.86 2.00
C GLY A 335 -12.97 -1.44 2.56
N GLY A 336 -13.78 -0.74 1.77
CA GLY A 336 -15.05 -0.21 2.19
C GLY A 336 -16.24 -0.66 1.36
N ILE A 337 -17.34 -1.05 2.00
CA ILE A 337 -18.62 -1.33 1.34
C ILE A 337 -19.67 -0.40 1.95
N ILE A 338 -20.45 0.27 1.12
CA ILE A 338 -21.59 1.04 1.56
C ILE A 338 -22.80 0.74 0.66
N LEU A 339 -23.91 0.42 1.30
CA LEU A 339 -25.20 0.17 0.69
C LEU A 339 -26.20 1.21 1.19
N ILE A 340 -26.90 1.85 0.27
CA ILE A 340 -27.90 2.88 0.57
C ILE A 340 -29.17 2.56 -0.21
N CYS A 341 -30.30 2.51 0.46
CA CYS A 341 -31.60 2.33 -0.17
C CYS A 341 -32.74 2.91 0.69
N GLU A 342 -33.58 3.71 0.08
CA GLU A 342 -34.79 4.25 0.71
C GLU A 342 -36.02 3.36 0.50
N GLY A 343 -35.93 2.36 -0.38
CA GLY A 343 -37.02 1.44 -0.72
C GLY A 343 -36.87 0.05 -0.11
N ILE A 344 -37.22 -0.98 -0.88
CA ILE A 344 -37.19 -2.38 -0.45
C ILE A 344 -35.73 -2.87 -0.36
N ASN A 345 -35.34 -3.40 0.80
CA ASN A 345 -34.02 -3.96 1.02
C ASN A 345 -34.10 -5.47 1.21
N TYR A 346 -33.48 -6.24 0.30
CA TYR A 346 -33.34 -7.68 0.41
C TYR A 346 -31.87 -8.05 0.27
N ILE A 347 -31.18 -8.22 1.40
CA ILE A 347 -29.74 -8.41 1.46
C ILE A 347 -29.45 -9.74 2.15
N THR A 348 -29.15 -10.80 1.35
CA THR A 348 -28.83 -12.14 1.87
C THR A 348 -27.43 -12.61 1.45
N GLY A 349 -26.69 -11.83 0.69
CA GLY A 349 -25.31 -12.12 0.28
C GLY A 349 -24.32 -12.11 1.44
N THR A 350 -23.08 -12.46 1.16
CA THR A 350 -21.95 -12.41 2.08
C THR A 350 -21.10 -11.16 1.80
N PHE A 351 -20.65 -10.51 2.87
CA PHE A 351 -19.86 -9.28 2.76
C PHE A 351 -18.51 -9.47 3.46
N ASN A 352 -17.42 -9.38 2.67
CA ASN A 352 -16.08 -9.65 3.14
C ASN A 352 -15.20 -8.40 3.02
N SER A 353 -14.64 -7.94 4.12
CA SER A 353 -13.67 -6.84 4.13
C SER A 353 -12.57 -7.13 5.15
N ASN A 354 -11.84 -8.23 4.90
CA ASN A 354 -10.80 -8.73 5.78
C ASN A 354 -9.46 -8.04 5.50
N GLY A 355 -8.66 -7.89 6.54
CA GLY A 355 -7.27 -7.48 6.41
C GLY A 355 -6.37 -8.61 5.88
N GLY A 356 -5.34 -8.25 5.12
CA GLY A 356 -4.31 -9.17 4.65
C GLY A 356 -3.36 -9.61 5.76
N ASN A 357 -2.78 -10.79 5.61
CA ASN A 357 -1.78 -11.29 6.54
C ASN A 357 -0.44 -10.57 6.37
N GLY A 358 0.35 -10.49 7.42
CA GLY A 358 1.76 -10.12 7.32
C GLY A 358 2.56 -11.22 6.62
N GLY A 359 3.54 -10.82 5.80
CA GLY A 359 4.44 -11.72 5.10
C GLY A 359 5.39 -12.45 6.06
N PHE A 360 5.98 -13.54 5.62
CA PHE A 360 6.96 -14.30 6.40
C PHE A 360 8.30 -13.56 6.44
N GLY A 361 8.98 -13.62 7.57
CA GLY A 361 10.39 -13.26 7.63
C GLY A 361 11.26 -14.31 6.89
N ALA A 362 12.36 -13.87 6.32
CA ALA A 362 13.27 -14.76 5.60
C ALA A 362 14.34 -15.35 6.51
N SER A 363 14.86 -16.50 6.12
CA SER A 363 15.95 -17.18 6.85
C SER A 363 17.23 -16.35 6.82
N GLY A 364 18.00 -16.42 7.89
CA GLY A 364 19.38 -15.98 7.89
C GLY A 364 20.27 -16.87 7.02
N GLY A 365 21.40 -16.32 6.58
CA GLY A 365 22.41 -17.06 5.83
C GLY A 365 23.17 -18.08 6.69
N PHE A 366 23.69 -19.09 6.07
CA PHE A 366 24.50 -20.11 6.74
C PHE A 366 25.88 -19.55 7.12
N GLY A 367 26.47 -20.06 8.20
CA GLY A 367 27.89 -19.84 8.51
C GLY A 367 28.82 -20.65 7.60
N ALA A 368 30.09 -20.31 7.58
CA ALA A 368 31.13 -21.08 6.91
C ALA A 368 31.77 -22.09 7.89
N SER A 369 32.19 -23.23 7.41
CA SER A 369 32.95 -24.21 8.21
C SER A 369 34.10 -24.83 7.41
N CYS A 370 35.19 -25.05 8.07
CA CYS A 370 36.34 -25.72 7.51
C CYS A 370 36.98 -26.62 8.58
N SER A 371 37.32 -27.83 8.23
CA SER A 371 38.11 -28.76 9.08
C SER A 371 39.20 -29.40 8.25
N TYR A 372 40.37 -29.46 8.81
CA TYR A 372 41.56 -30.02 8.17
C TYR A 372 42.32 -30.92 9.11
N ASN A 373 42.63 -32.13 8.64
CA ASN A 373 43.50 -33.06 9.36
C ASN A 373 44.93 -32.81 8.90
N ALA A 374 45.77 -32.23 9.77
CA ALA A 374 47.15 -31.95 9.45
C ALA A 374 47.91 -33.27 9.14
N PRO A 375 48.67 -33.37 8.03
CA PRO A 375 49.53 -34.50 7.79
C PRO A 375 50.62 -34.55 8.85
N TRP A 376 51.08 -35.75 9.16
CA TRP A 376 52.09 -36.10 10.15
C TRP A 376 53.18 -35.03 10.32
N GLY A 377 53.14 -34.32 11.46
CA GLY A 377 54.23 -33.44 11.90
C GLY A 377 53.87 -31.93 12.04
N CYS A 378 52.73 -31.48 11.66
CA CYS A 378 52.29 -30.10 11.81
C CYS A 378 51.05 -30.07 12.73
N GLY A 379 51.27 -29.75 13.96
CA GLY A 379 50.34 -29.52 15.10
C GLY A 379 48.86 -29.77 14.91
N GLY A 380 48.39 -31.00 15.08
CA GLY A 380 46.99 -31.37 15.34
C GLY A 380 45.93 -30.93 14.31
N ASP A 381 44.77 -31.58 14.33
CA ASP A 381 43.63 -31.23 13.49
C ASP A 381 43.16 -29.80 13.77
N GLN A 382 43.12 -28.98 12.72
CA GLN A 382 42.63 -27.59 12.78
C GLN A 382 41.18 -27.51 12.29
N SER A 383 40.33 -26.81 12.99
CA SER A 383 38.95 -26.52 12.52
C SER A 383 38.48 -25.16 12.95
N ILE A 384 37.63 -24.55 12.11
CA ILE A 384 36.87 -23.36 12.44
C ILE A 384 35.48 -23.50 11.85
N SER A 385 34.48 -23.11 12.60
CA SER A 385 33.10 -23.08 12.15
C SER A 385 32.47 -21.79 12.63
N THR A 386 31.81 -21.06 11.71
CA THR A 386 31.01 -19.88 12.03
C THR A 386 29.54 -20.25 11.96
N TYR A 387 28.72 -19.53 12.71
CA TYR A 387 27.31 -19.86 12.84
C TYR A 387 26.44 -19.05 11.89
N SER A 388 25.22 -19.58 11.63
CA SER A 388 24.21 -18.96 10.78
C SER A 388 23.63 -17.71 11.44
N GLY A 389 23.19 -16.75 10.62
CA GLY A 389 22.33 -15.66 11.06
C GLY A 389 20.93 -16.13 11.44
N SER A 390 20.18 -15.33 12.15
CA SER A 390 18.81 -15.66 12.54
C SER A 390 17.78 -15.30 11.47
N THR A 391 16.62 -15.93 11.56
CA THR A 391 15.46 -15.64 10.71
C THR A 391 14.82 -14.32 11.12
N GLY A 392 14.36 -13.51 10.16
CA GLY A 392 13.51 -12.37 10.41
C GLY A 392 12.11 -12.80 10.88
N ASN A 393 11.38 -11.90 11.50
CA ASN A 393 10.02 -12.13 11.97
C ASN A 393 8.98 -11.77 10.91
N PHE A 394 7.73 -12.14 11.18
CA PHE A 394 6.59 -11.79 10.32
C PHE A 394 6.39 -10.27 10.20
N GLY A 395 5.79 -9.85 9.08
CA GLY A 395 5.21 -8.54 8.89
C GLY A 395 4.01 -8.28 9.80
N GLY A 396 3.63 -7.02 9.94
CA GLY A 396 2.40 -6.65 10.61
C GLY A 396 1.18 -7.02 9.78
N ALA A 397 0.10 -7.44 10.42
CA ALA A 397 -1.15 -7.77 9.75
C ALA A 397 -1.99 -6.52 9.46
N GLY A 398 -2.70 -6.49 8.34
CA GLY A 398 -3.68 -5.47 8.01
C GLY A 398 -4.95 -5.59 8.87
N SER A 399 -5.64 -4.48 9.08
CA SER A 399 -6.94 -4.47 9.78
C SER A 399 -8.08 -4.88 8.87
N GLY A 400 -9.22 -5.30 9.44
CA GLY A 400 -10.50 -5.33 8.74
C GLY A 400 -10.92 -3.93 8.28
N GLY A 401 -11.78 -3.85 7.25
CA GLY A 401 -12.26 -2.60 6.69
C GLY A 401 -13.59 -2.14 7.29
N ARG A 402 -14.44 -1.51 6.49
CA ARG A 402 -15.76 -1.02 6.92
C ARG A 402 -16.88 -1.44 5.99
N ILE A 403 -17.99 -1.86 6.60
CA ILE A 403 -19.22 -2.18 5.90
C ILE A 403 -20.34 -1.37 6.53
N LYS A 404 -21.09 -0.62 5.73
CA LYS A 404 -22.14 0.30 6.20
C LYS A 404 -23.41 0.11 5.40
N PHE A 405 -24.53 -0.05 6.09
CA PHE A 405 -25.87 -0.13 5.50
C PHE A 405 -26.72 1.03 6.00
N PHE A 406 -27.28 1.76 5.07
CA PHE A 406 -28.23 2.83 5.35
C PHE A 406 -29.54 2.53 4.64
N ALA A 407 -30.60 2.43 5.41
CA ALA A 407 -31.95 2.15 4.92
C ALA A 407 -32.95 3.16 5.50
N SER A 408 -34.09 3.33 4.86
CA SER A 408 -35.23 4.03 5.46
C SER A 408 -36.16 3.01 6.15
N ASP A 409 -36.75 3.40 7.27
CA ASP A 409 -37.69 2.55 8.03
C ASP A 409 -39.11 2.52 7.42
N CYS A 410 -39.29 3.06 6.22
CA CYS A 410 -40.61 3.29 5.62
C CYS A 410 -41.37 2.05 5.22
N ILE A 411 -40.71 0.89 5.05
CA ILE A 411 -41.33 -0.32 4.46
C ILE A 411 -41.23 -1.55 5.37
N GLY A 412 -40.55 -1.49 6.50
CA GLY A 412 -40.57 -2.55 7.53
C GLY A 412 -39.95 -3.90 7.14
N ASN A 413 -39.30 -4.02 5.99
CA ASN A 413 -38.73 -5.27 5.49
C ASN A 413 -37.25 -5.12 5.19
N ILE A 414 -36.40 -5.05 6.23
CA ILE A 414 -34.95 -5.16 6.09
C ILE A 414 -34.59 -6.61 6.36
N ILE A 415 -34.18 -7.36 5.33
CA ILE A 415 -33.58 -8.68 5.48
C ILE A 415 -32.08 -8.50 5.52
N LEU A 416 -31.45 -8.99 6.58
CA LEU A 416 -30.02 -8.81 6.88
C LEU A 416 -29.14 -9.82 6.12
N PRO A 417 -27.86 -9.48 5.89
CA PRO A 417 -26.91 -10.38 5.22
C PRO A 417 -26.73 -11.69 5.98
N ASN A 418 -26.42 -12.76 5.25
CA ASN A 418 -26.10 -14.06 5.82
C ASN A 418 -24.85 -14.02 6.68
N SER A 419 -23.84 -13.28 6.22
CA SER A 419 -22.60 -13.05 6.98
C SER A 419 -21.91 -11.73 6.62
N VAL A 420 -21.23 -11.17 7.63
CA VAL A 420 -20.36 -10.02 7.52
C VAL A 420 -19.01 -10.40 8.13
N ASP A 421 -17.98 -10.46 7.32
CA ASP A 421 -16.62 -10.82 7.74
C ASP A 421 -15.69 -9.61 7.64
N LEU A 422 -15.14 -9.20 8.78
CA LEU A 422 -14.34 -7.99 8.98
C LEU A 422 -13.07 -8.29 9.79
N ASN A 423 -12.55 -9.51 9.70
CA ASN A 423 -11.40 -9.91 10.48
C ASN A 423 -10.15 -9.14 10.07
N GLY A 424 -9.31 -8.81 11.03
CA GLY A 424 -7.93 -8.45 10.76
C GLY A 424 -7.13 -9.67 10.30
N GLY A 425 -6.08 -9.46 9.53
CA GLY A 425 -5.13 -10.51 9.15
C GLY A 425 -4.31 -11.03 10.33
N THR A 426 -3.47 -12.02 10.07
CA THR A 426 -2.50 -12.59 11.02
C THR A 426 -1.08 -12.18 10.64
N GLY A 427 -0.18 -12.01 11.61
CA GLY A 427 1.19 -11.57 11.37
C GLY A 427 2.05 -11.68 12.62
N SER A 428 3.01 -10.77 12.81
CA SER A 428 3.79 -10.66 14.06
C SER A 428 2.87 -10.42 15.28
N SER A 429 1.77 -9.74 15.05
CA SER A 429 0.55 -9.69 15.85
C SER A 429 -0.64 -9.55 14.91
N ASN A 430 -1.85 -9.84 15.38
CA ASN A 430 -3.04 -9.78 14.54
C ASN A 430 -3.48 -8.32 14.31
N GLY A 431 -3.98 -8.05 13.12
CA GLY A 431 -4.69 -6.80 12.82
C GLY A 431 -6.02 -6.74 13.60
N SER A 432 -6.48 -5.54 13.88
CA SER A 432 -7.78 -5.35 14.54
C SER A 432 -8.93 -5.68 13.61
N GLN A 433 -10.04 -6.12 14.16
CA GLN A 433 -11.30 -6.28 13.45
C GLN A 433 -11.75 -4.92 12.88
N GLY A 434 -12.42 -4.95 11.72
CA GLY A 434 -13.07 -3.81 11.11
C GLY A 434 -14.37 -3.41 11.77
N TYR A 435 -15.13 -2.54 11.11
CA TYR A 435 -16.35 -1.98 11.68
C TYR A 435 -17.58 -2.19 10.77
N PHE A 436 -18.65 -2.72 11.34
CA PHE A 436 -19.96 -2.81 10.72
C PHE A 436 -20.90 -1.74 11.30
N HIS A 437 -21.60 -1.03 10.43
CA HIS A 437 -22.63 -0.06 10.81
C HIS A 437 -23.91 -0.28 10.03
N MET A 438 -25.02 -0.20 10.74
CA MET A 438 -26.34 -0.21 10.15
C MET A 438 -27.16 0.93 10.76
N SER A 439 -27.78 1.75 9.90
CA SER A 439 -28.74 2.78 10.30
C SER A 439 -30.02 2.65 9.48
N THR A 440 -31.14 2.79 10.15
CA THR A 440 -32.47 2.84 9.55
C THR A 440 -33.05 4.26 9.56
N ASP A 441 -32.24 5.26 9.93
CA ASP A 441 -32.67 6.65 10.16
C ASP A 441 -32.66 7.51 8.90
N LEU A 442 -32.55 6.92 7.69
CA LEU A 442 -32.71 7.70 6.47
C LEU A 442 -34.13 8.27 6.43
N PRO A 443 -34.28 9.59 6.18
CA PRO A 443 -35.60 10.17 6.04
C PRO A 443 -36.34 9.51 4.87
N CYS A 444 -37.60 9.19 5.05
CA CYS A 444 -38.47 8.70 3.99
C CYS A 444 -38.80 9.80 2.94
N ASN A 445 -37.85 10.61 2.60
CA ASN A 445 -37.97 11.56 1.51
C ASN A 445 -37.63 10.83 0.23
N ILE A 446 -38.57 10.74 -0.68
CA ILE A 446 -38.29 10.38 -2.07
C ILE A 446 -37.23 11.37 -2.54
N VAL A 447 -35.97 10.96 -2.48
CA VAL A 447 -34.93 11.72 -3.16
C VAL A 447 -35.20 11.48 -4.63
N THR A 448 -35.80 12.45 -5.27
CA THR A 448 -35.79 12.46 -6.73
C THR A 448 -34.33 12.28 -7.15
N PRO A 449 -34.03 11.30 -8.03
CA PRO A 449 -32.67 11.08 -8.51
C PRO A 449 -32.07 12.44 -8.88
N PRO A 450 -30.81 12.72 -8.60
CA PRO A 450 -30.19 13.92 -9.12
C PRO A 450 -30.47 13.91 -10.62
N PRO A 451 -31.05 15.00 -11.18
CA PRO A 451 -31.41 15.00 -12.59
C PRO A 451 -30.21 14.55 -13.38
N PRO A 452 -30.41 13.64 -14.38
CA PRO A 452 -29.29 13.17 -15.21
C PRO A 452 -28.54 14.41 -15.68
N PRO A 453 -27.19 14.39 -15.67
CA PRO A 453 -26.44 15.51 -16.23
C PRO A 453 -26.99 15.73 -17.64
N PRO A 454 -27.37 16.95 -17.99
CA PRO A 454 -28.14 17.23 -19.20
C PRO A 454 -27.36 16.68 -20.40
N THR A 455 -28.02 15.80 -21.15
CA THR A 455 -27.56 15.38 -22.46
C THR A 455 -27.60 16.60 -23.37
N GLY A 456 -26.47 17.29 -23.50
CA GLY A 456 -26.23 18.32 -24.49
C GLY A 456 -27.16 19.53 -24.39
N MET A 457 -27.07 20.24 -23.31
CA MET A 457 -27.23 21.70 -23.17
C MET A 457 -26.87 22.04 -21.73
N GLU A 458 -25.83 22.83 -21.54
CA GLU A 458 -25.57 23.57 -20.32
C GLU A 458 -26.78 24.52 -20.13
N GLU A 459 -27.80 24.10 -19.44
CA GLU A 459 -28.83 24.98 -18.92
C GLU A 459 -28.84 24.95 -17.39
N ASP A 460 -28.22 25.98 -16.86
CA ASP A 460 -28.62 26.85 -15.75
C ASP A 460 -28.83 26.24 -14.36
N LEU A 461 -27.77 25.64 -13.82
CA LEU A 461 -27.49 25.88 -12.40
C LEU A 461 -26.65 27.17 -12.21
N ALA A 462 -26.17 27.80 -13.30
CA ALA A 462 -25.54 29.12 -13.31
C ALA A 462 -26.48 30.23 -12.83
N GLY A 463 -27.80 30.03 -12.87
CA GLY A 463 -28.79 31.00 -12.37
C GLY A 463 -28.76 31.21 -10.86
N ASN A 464 -28.06 30.39 -10.09
CA ASN A 464 -28.03 30.49 -8.63
C ASN A 464 -26.79 31.19 -8.07
N ILE A 465 -25.77 31.46 -8.89
CA ILE A 465 -24.57 32.24 -8.51
C ILE A 465 -24.49 33.46 -9.42
N ALA A 466 -24.50 34.64 -8.85
CA ALA A 466 -24.28 35.87 -9.59
C ALA A 466 -22.89 36.46 -9.26
N ILE A 467 -22.22 36.96 -10.27
CA ILE A 467 -20.93 37.64 -10.11
C ILE A 467 -21.01 39.09 -10.59
N SER A 468 -20.45 40.02 -9.82
CA SER A 468 -20.43 41.44 -10.16
C SER A 468 -19.25 42.18 -9.54
N PRO A 469 -18.69 43.21 -10.19
CA PRO A 469 -18.96 43.59 -11.58
C PRO A 469 -18.33 42.58 -12.56
N ASN A 470 -18.89 42.42 -13.74
CA ASN A 470 -18.27 41.72 -14.86
C ASN A 470 -18.39 42.62 -16.11
N PRO A 471 -17.32 43.23 -16.61
CA PRO A 471 -15.89 43.03 -16.22
C PRO A 471 -15.54 43.51 -14.81
N ALA A 472 -14.66 42.74 -14.14
CA ALA A 472 -14.10 43.08 -12.84
C ALA A 472 -12.86 43.99 -12.97
N PHE A 473 -12.67 44.91 -12.03
CA PHE A 473 -11.46 45.73 -11.92
C PHE A 473 -10.61 45.24 -10.72
N ASP A 474 -10.89 45.73 -9.53
CA ASP A 474 -10.12 45.39 -8.32
C ASP A 474 -10.76 44.27 -7.49
N PHE A 475 -12.09 44.20 -7.52
CA PHE A 475 -12.85 43.22 -6.73
C PHE A 475 -13.89 42.49 -7.57
N LEU A 476 -14.16 41.24 -7.18
CA LEU A 476 -15.21 40.39 -7.70
C LEU A 476 -16.12 39.95 -6.55
N ASN A 477 -17.37 40.38 -6.58
CA ASN A 477 -18.42 39.94 -5.66
C ASN A 477 -19.12 38.71 -6.23
N ILE A 478 -19.23 37.68 -5.43
CA ILE A 478 -19.88 36.42 -5.77
C ILE A 478 -21.08 36.26 -4.86
N ASP A 479 -22.28 36.43 -5.41
CA ASP A 479 -23.54 36.23 -4.69
C ASP A 479 -23.92 34.73 -4.74
N ILE A 480 -23.89 34.10 -3.58
CA ILE A 480 -24.20 32.69 -3.34
C ILE A 480 -25.46 32.54 -2.47
N SER A 481 -26.23 33.62 -2.29
CA SER A 481 -27.42 33.66 -1.42
C SER A 481 -28.52 32.68 -1.83
N ARG A 482 -28.55 32.33 -3.11
CA ARG A 482 -29.54 31.39 -3.69
C ARG A 482 -29.10 29.94 -3.63
N LEU A 483 -27.87 29.67 -3.21
CA LEU A 483 -27.38 28.29 -3.03
C LEU A 483 -27.91 27.74 -1.71
N ASN A 484 -28.18 26.44 -1.70
CA ASN A 484 -28.57 25.76 -0.47
C ASN A 484 -27.41 25.80 0.53
N LYS A 485 -27.64 26.39 1.70
CA LYS A 485 -26.60 26.62 2.74
C LYS A 485 -25.94 25.35 3.27
N GLN A 486 -26.63 24.23 3.24
CA GLN A 486 -26.07 22.92 3.59
C GLN A 486 -24.96 22.46 2.63
N PHE A 487 -24.96 22.96 1.38
CA PHE A 487 -23.92 22.66 0.40
C PHE A 487 -22.73 23.62 0.44
N LEU A 488 -22.86 24.76 1.12
CA LEU A 488 -21.79 25.77 1.15
C LEU A 488 -20.70 25.48 2.17
N PHE A 489 -21.03 24.81 3.27
CA PHE A 489 -20.05 24.50 4.30
C PHE A 489 -19.03 23.48 3.79
N GLY A 490 -17.74 23.86 3.81
CA GLY A 490 -16.65 23.02 3.29
C GLY A 490 -16.50 23.05 1.76
N SER A 491 -17.28 23.88 1.05
CA SER A 491 -17.14 24.04 -0.41
C SER A 491 -15.79 24.68 -0.76
N TYR A 492 -15.18 24.19 -1.84
CA TYR A 492 -13.92 24.71 -2.38
C TYR A 492 -14.20 25.64 -3.56
N MET A 493 -13.74 26.88 -3.41
CA MET A 493 -13.82 27.90 -4.46
C MET A 493 -12.44 28.10 -5.08
N SER A 494 -12.35 28.09 -6.41
CA SER A 494 -11.10 28.37 -7.13
C SER A 494 -11.34 29.25 -8.34
N ILE A 495 -10.35 30.08 -8.68
CA ILE A 495 -10.34 30.85 -9.93
C ILE A 495 -9.15 30.36 -10.76
N MET A 496 -9.42 30.10 -12.04
CA MET A 496 -8.44 29.63 -13.02
C MET A 496 -8.36 30.58 -14.19
N ASP A 497 -7.18 30.76 -14.76
CA ASP A 497 -6.98 31.45 -16.03
C ASP A 497 -7.38 30.55 -17.23
N VAL A 498 -7.29 31.08 -18.44
CA VAL A 498 -7.62 30.35 -19.69
C VAL A 498 -6.73 29.17 -19.98
N MET A 499 -5.55 29.07 -19.35
CA MET A 499 -4.61 27.96 -19.46
C MET A 499 -4.87 26.86 -18.41
N GLY A 500 -5.89 27.06 -17.55
CA GLY A 500 -6.24 26.13 -16.46
C GLY A 500 -5.39 26.28 -15.20
N LYS A 501 -4.50 27.29 -15.12
CA LYS A 501 -3.70 27.57 -13.93
C LYS A 501 -4.58 28.20 -12.85
N VAL A 502 -4.60 27.60 -11.66
CA VAL A 502 -5.30 28.15 -10.50
C VAL A 502 -4.56 29.38 -9.98
N VAL A 503 -5.24 30.52 -9.91
CA VAL A 503 -4.71 31.80 -9.43
C VAL A 503 -5.25 32.23 -8.08
N TYR A 504 -6.36 31.61 -7.63
CA TYR A 504 -6.97 31.86 -6.34
C TYR A 504 -7.69 30.63 -5.80
N THR A 505 -7.66 30.44 -4.47
CA THR A 505 -8.41 29.36 -3.80
C THR A 505 -8.91 29.81 -2.45
N GLN A 506 -10.13 29.38 -2.08
CA GLN A 506 -10.74 29.62 -0.77
C GLN A 506 -11.67 28.47 -0.40
N ILE A 507 -11.67 28.08 0.88
CA ILE A 507 -12.65 27.16 1.45
C ILE A 507 -13.72 28.00 2.16
N LEU A 508 -15.00 27.73 1.88
CA LEU A 508 -16.12 28.36 2.56
C LEU A 508 -16.38 27.64 3.89
N THR A 509 -15.97 28.24 5.00
CA THR A 509 -16.09 27.67 6.36
C THR A 509 -17.34 28.17 7.10
N ASP A 510 -18.05 29.13 6.54
CA ASP A 510 -19.26 29.72 7.14
C ASP A 510 -20.44 29.60 6.18
N ALA A 511 -21.44 28.79 6.55
CA ALA A 511 -22.66 28.60 5.77
C ALA A 511 -23.63 29.83 5.83
N SER A 512 -23.38 30.81 6.69
CA SER A 512 -24.19 32.02 6.81
C SER A 512 -23.86 33.09 5.75
N VAL A 513 -22.70 32.93 5.09
CA VAL A 513 -22.23 33.89 4.08
C VAL A 513 -23.13 33.86 2.85
N ASN A 514 -23.64 35.03 2.45
CA ASN A 514 -24.44 35.21 1.24
C ASN A 514 -23.63 35.77 0.07
N THR A 515 -22.53 36.44 0.35
CA THR A 515 -21.67 37.07 -0.67
C THR A 515 -20.22 36.91 -0.29
N VAL A 516 -19.40 36.49 -1.25
CA VAL A 516 -17.93 36.41 -1.13
C VAL A 516 -17.30 37.51 -1.97
N ASN A 517 -16.40 38.30 -1.36
CA ASN A 517 -15.68 39.37 -2.05
C ASN A 517 -14.21 38.93 -2.23
N ILE A 518 -13.75 38.89 -3.50
CA ILE A 518 -12.39 38.48 -3.85
C ILE A 518 -11.66 39.68 -4.45
N ASP A 519 -10.47 39.95 -3.89
CA ASP A 519 -9.53 40.91 -4.47
C ASP A 519 -8.85 40.28 -5.71
N VAL A 520 -9.16 40.85 -6.87
CA VAL A 520 -8.59 40.44 -8.17
C VAL A 520 -7.66 41.51 -8.77
N SER A 521 -7.28 42.51 -7.97
CA SER A 521 -6.42 43.63 -8.43
C SER A 521 -5.08 43.16 -8.97
N THR A 522 -4.54 42.06 -8.44
CA THR A 522 -3.26 41.47 -8.86
C THR A 522 -3.37 40.55 -10.07
N PHE A 523 -4.59 40.28 -10.56
CA PHE A 523 -4.77 39.41 -11.73
C PHE A 523 -4.47 40.16 -13.02
N ALA A 524 -3.80 39.51 -13.96
CA ALA A 524 -3.60 40.09 -15.28
C ALA A 524 -4.94 40.28 -16.02
N PRO A 525 -5.06 41.31 -16.88
CA PRO A 525 -6.25 41.43 -17.71
C PRO A 525 -6.48 40.18 -18.56
N GLY A 526 -7.71 39.63 -18.54
CA GLY A 526 -8.02 38.40 -19.25
C GLY A 526 -9.31 37.75 -18.82
N ILE A 527 -9.62 36.61 -19.43
CA ILE A 527 -10.78 35.78 -19.08
C ILE A 527 -10.38 34.79 -17.99
N TYR A 528 -11.22 34.67 -16.98
CA TYR A 528 -11.06 33.74 -15.88
C TYR A 528 -12.30 32.88 -15.69
N VAL A 529 -12.13 31.72 -15.09
CA VAL A 529 -13.21 30.82 -14.72
C VAL A 529 -13.23 30.67 -13.20
N LEU A 530 -14.30 31.12 -12.57
CA LEU A 530 -14.63 30.81 -11.18
C LEU A 530 -15.23 29.40 -11.16
N ASN A 531 -14.70 28.54 -10.32
CA ASN A 531 -15.22 27.19 -10.05
C ASN A 531 -15.56 27.08 -8.56
N LEU A 532 -16.80 26.79 -8.23
CA LEU A 532 -17.25 26.44 -6.89
C LEU A 532 -17.58 24.95 -6.86
N SER A 533 -16.80 24.20 -6.11
CA SER A 533 -16.92 22.75 -5.96
C SER A 533 -17.49 22.42 -4.58
N SER A 534 -18.60 21.69 -4.53
CA SER A 534 -19.25 21.23 -3.32
C SER A 534 -19.91 19.87 -3.56
N ASN A 535 -19.60 18.87 -2.73
CA ASN A 535 -20.27 17.56 -2.75
C ASN A 535 -20.48 16.99 -4.17
N ASN A 536 -19.42 16.93 -4.98
CA ASN A 536 -19.42 16.48 -6.38
C ASN A 536 -20.20 17.37 -7.37
N LYS A 537 -20.62 18.56 -6.98
CA LYS A 537 -21.18 19.55 -7.90
C LYS A 537 -20.17 20.66 -8.14
N ASN A 538 -19.95 20.99 -9.41
CA ASN A 538 -19.08 22.07 -9.84
C ASN A 538 -19.91 23.15 -10.54
N HIS A 539 -19.88 24.37 -10.00
CA HIS A 539 -20.46 25.53 -10.65
C HIS A 539 -19.33 26.35 -11.28
N LYS A 540 -19.36 26.52 -12.59
CA LYS A 540 -18.35 27.28 -13.33
C LYS A 540 -18.97 28.54 -13.94
N ILE A 541 -18.38 29.69 -13.67
CA ILE A 541 -18.80 30.98 -14.20
C ILE A 541 -17.59 31.71 -14.79
N LYS A 542 -17.75 32.22 -16.01
CA LYS A 542 -16.72 33.03 -16.67
C LYS A 542 -16.84 34.48 -16.31
N PHE A 543 -15.73 35.17 -16.08
CA PHE A 543 -15.69 36.61 -15.96
C PHE A 543 -14.48 37.21 -16.67
N LEU A 544 -14.60 38.51 -17.00
CA LEU A 544 -13.53 39.27 -17.62
C LEU A 544 -12.90 40.18 -16.57
N LYS A 545 -11.56 40.09 -16.39
CA LYS A 545 -10.74 41.04 -15.64
C LYS A 545 -10.20 42.11 -16.60
N LYS A 546 -10.45 43.40 -16.29
CA LYS A 546 -9.86 44.55 -16.99
C LYS A 546 -8.67 45.13 -16.23
#